data_1cf4748d47b7b53d33ef8822fd5e135c
#
_entry.id   1cf4748d47b7b53d33ef8822fd5e135c
#
_cell.length_a   1.000
_cell.length_b   1.000
_cell.length_c   1.000
_cell.angle_alpha   90.00
_cell.angle_beta   90.00
_cell.angle_gamma   90.00
#
_symmetry.space_group_name_H-M   'P 1'
#
loop_
_entity.id
_entity.type
_entity.pdbx_description
1 polymer ?
#
loop_
_entity_poly.entity_id
_entity_poly.type
_entity_poly.pdbx_seq_one_letter_code
_entity_poly.pdbx_strand_id
1 'polypeptide(L)'
;EAYMNTGIQRSSATPYGAWTTTTPVKHFKERPKKDMEAIMAAHRIPYIATASTGYPEDLFKKTKKAKEIKGTRFLHIYAPCPTGWKSRPEDTVKLSRMVVQNGIFPIYEIEWGEKY
;
A
#
# COMPACT_ATOMS: atom_id res chain seq x y z
N GLU A 1 -0.81 -2.27 -6.35
CA GLU A 1 -1.59 -3.48 -6.03
C GLU A 1 -1.69 -4.39 -7.25
N ALA A 2 -1.58 -5.70 -7.04
CA ALA A 2 -1.80 -6.73 -8.03
C ALA A 2 -2.73 -7.80 -7.44
N TYR A 3 -3.69 -8.24 -8.22
CA TYR A 3 -4.65 -9.27 -7.78
C TYR A 3 -4.18 -10.66 -8.22
N MET A 4 -3.57 -11.40 -7.31
CA MET A 4 -3.01 -12.75 -7.55
C MET A 4 -4.07 -13.77 -7.95
N ASN A 5 -5.14 -13.87 -7.19
CA ASN A 5 -6.21 -14.85 -7.37
C ASN A 5 -7.05 -14.62 -8.64
N THR A 6 -6.91 -13.48 -9.30
CA THR A 6 -7.61 -13.15 -10.55
C THR A 6 -6.69 -13.14 -11.77
N GLY A 7 -5.48 -13.72 -11.66
CA GLY A 7 -4.51 -13.81 -12.77
C GLY A 7 -3.45 -12.72 -12.77
N ILE A 8 -3.16 -12.13 -11.60
CA ILE A 8 -2.10 -11.11 -11.42
C ILE A 8 -2.35 -9.88 -12.30
N GLN A 9 -3.51 -9.33 -12.21
CA GLN A 9 -3.90 -8.14 -12.95
C GLN A 9 -3.48 -6.87 -12.22
N ARG A 10 -3.08 -5.86 -12.96
CA ARG A 10 -2.89 -4.52 -12.40
C ARG A 10 -4.24 -3.96 -11.95
N SER A 11 -4.22 -3.16 -10.88
CA SER A 11 -5.42 -2.54 -10.32
C SER A 11 -5.36 -1.01 -10.37
N SER A 12 -6.44 -0.36 -9.93
CA SER A 12 -6.47 1.09 -9.76
C SER A 12 -5.46 1.61 -8.73
N ALA A 13 -4.99 0.76 -7.80
CA ALA A 13 -3.95 1.09 -6.83
C ALA A 13 -2.52 0.78 -7.32
N THR A 14 -2.36 0.22 -8.51
CA THR A 14 -1.05 0.05 -9.15
C THR A 14 -0.46 1.42 -9.50
N PRO A 15 0.82 1.71 -9.17
CA PRO A 15 1.46 2.97 -9.51
C PRO A 15 1.50 3.24 -11.02
N TYR A 16 1.52 4.53 -11.40
CA TYR A 16 1.74 4.93 -12.79
C TYR A 16 3.05 4.34 -13.33
N GLY A 17 3.04 3.85 -14.54
CA GLY A 17 4.19 3.25 -15.20
C GLY A 17 4.50 1.81 -14.80
N ALA A 18 3.83 1.27 -13.77
CA ALA A 18 4.04 -0.10 -13.33
C ALA A 18 3.31 -1.11 -14.22
N TRP A 19 3.84 -2.31 -14.30
CA TRP A 19 3.27 -3.45 -14.99
C TRP A 19 3.34 -4.70 -14.12
N THR A 20 2.56 -5.71 -14.47
CA THR A 20 2.52 -7.00 -13.74
C THR A 20 2.92 -8.14 -14.66
N THR A 21 3.03 -9.35 -14.10
CA THR A 21 3.38 -10.56 -14.87
C THR A 21 2.49 -10.77 -16.10
N THR A 22 1.22 -10.46 -16.01
CA THR A 22 0.23 -10.63 -17.10
C THR A 22 -0.01 -9.37 -17.91
N THR A 23 0.62 -8.25 -17.54
CA THR A 23 0.53 -6.99 -18.26
C THR A 23 1.88 -6.69 -18.90
N PRO A 24 2.03 -6.80 -20.22
CA PRO A 24 3.30 -6.56 -20.93
C PRO A 24 3.85 -5.15 -20.67
N VAL A 25 5.16 -5.00 -20.71
CA VAL A 25 5.85 -3.70 -20.51
C VAL A 25 5.33 -2.60 -21.45
N LYS A 26 4.94 -2.96 -22.66
CA LYS A 26 4.35 -2.02 -23.64
C LYS A 26 2.95 -1.52 -23.26
N HIS A 27 2.32 -2.13 -22.26
CA HIS A 27 0.97 -1.80 -21.78
C HIS A 27 0.98 -1.50 -20.28
N PHE A 28 1.97 -0.72 -19.84
CA PHE A 28 2.05 -0.27 -18.47
C PHE A 28 0.82 0.57 -18.08
N LYS A 29 0.65 0.80 -16.79
CA LYS A 29 -0.46 1.61 -16.30
C LYS A 29 -0.25 3.09 -16.61
N GLU A 30 -1.13 3.67 -17.39
CA GLU A 30 -1.10 5.08 -17.82
C GLU A 30 -1.97 6.01 -16.94
N ARG A 31 -2.46 5.50 -15.82
CA ARG A 31 -3.27 6.27 -14.89
C ARG A 31 -2.59 6.33 -13.52
N PRO A 32 -2.76 7.43 -12.77
CA PRO A 32 -2.21 7.53 -11.43
C PRO A 32 -2.79 6.47 -10.50
N LYS A 33 -2.03 6.15 -9.45
CA LYS A 33 -2.48 5.30 -8.36
C LYS A 33 -3.68 5.93 -7.66
N LYS A 34 -4.70 5.11 -7.34
CA LYS A 34 -5.81 5.54 -6.49
C LYS A 34 -5.30 5.90 -5.09
N ASP A 35 -5.72 7.03 -4.58
CA ASP A 35 -5.47 7.43 -3.19
C ASP A 35 -6.59 6.89 -2.28
N MET A 36 -6.37 5.69 -1.75
CA MET A 36 -7.33 5.04 -0.85
C MET A 36 -7.43 5.76 0.49
N GLU A 37 -6.34 6.33 0.97
CA GLU A 37 -6.29 7.06 2.23
C GLU A 37 -7.15 8.31 2.17
N ALA A 38 -7.08 9.07 1.07
CA ALA A 38 -7.91 10.25 0.86
C ALA A 38 -9.40 9.88 0.77
N ILE A 39 -9.74 8.78 0.10
CA ILE A 39 -11.11 8.26 0.03
C ILE A 39 -11.63 7.93 1.44
N MET A 40 -10.85 7.20 2.22
CA MET A 40 -11.22 6.82 3.59
C MET A 40 -11.27 8.03 4.54
N ALA A 41 -10.36 9.01 4.37
CA ALA A 41 -10.36 10.25 5.14
C ALA A 41 -11.63 11.10 4.89
N ALA A 42 -12.14 11.09 3.65
CA ALA A 42 -13.39 11.77 3.31
C ALA A 42 -14.60 11.22 4.08
N HIS A 43 -14.55 9.97 4.52
CA HIS A 43 -15.56 9.37 5.40
C HIS A 43 -15.40 9.79 6.87
N ARG A 44 -14.35 10.54 7.22
CA ARG A 44 -14.04 10.99 8.58
C ARG A 44 -14.02 9.85 9.60
N ILE A 45 -13.51 8.69 9.20
CA ILE A 45 -13.32 7.57 10.12
C ILE A 45 -12.27 7.91 11.17
N PRO A 46 -12.36 7.36 12.37
CA PRO A 46 -11.47 7.69 13.49
C PRO A 46 -9.98 7.48 13.21
N TYR A 47 -9.61 6.46 12.43
CA TYR A 47 -8.22 6.14 12.23
C TYR A 47 -7.92 5.51 10.86
N ILE A 48 -6.89 6.04 10.22
CA ILE A 48 -6.32 5.51 8.98
C ILE A 48 -4.81 5.46 9.16
N ALA A 49 -4.18 4.41 8.70
CA ALA A 49 -2.72 4.34 8.67
C ALA A 49 -2.22 3.60 7.43
N THR A 50 -1.14 4.08 6.88
CA THR A 50 -0.31 3.34 5.94
C THR A 50 0.85 2.70 6.68
N ALA A 51 1.25 1.51 6.27
CA ALA A 51 2.38 0.79 6.84
C ALA A 51 3.08 -0.06 5.77
N SER A 52 4.29 -0.48 6.03
CA SER A 52 5.04 -1.36 5.13
C SER A 52 5.64 -2.53 5.90
N THR A 53 5.63 -3.70 5.29
CA THR A 53 6.29 -4.89 5.84
C THR A 53 7.80 -4.73 6.02
N GLY A 54 8.40 -3.73 5.37
CA GLY A 54 9.80 -3.35 5.56
C GLY A 54 10.09 -2.60 6.87
N TYR A 55 9.04 -2.14 7.58
CA TYR A 55 9.12 -1.41 8.85
C TYR A 55 8.18 -2.06 9.90
N PRO A 56 8.52 -3.26 10.38
CA PRO A 56 7.63 -4.05 11.24
C PRO A 56 7.29 -3.35 12.57
N GLU A 57 8.21 -2.60 13.14
CA GLU A 57 7.96 -1.88 14.39
C GLU A 57 6.90 -0.78 14.23
N ASP A 58 6.93 -0.03 13.12
CA ASP A 58 5.91 0.95 12.77
C ASP A 58 4.56 0.27 12.55
N LEU A 59 4.55 -0.84 11.82
CA LEU A 59 3.34 -1.64 11.59
C LEU A 59 2.72 -2.13 12.91
N PHE A 60 3.54 -2.64 13.84
CA PHE A 60 3.06 -3.08 15.15
C PHE A 60 2.48 -1.94 15.99
N LYS A 61 3.14 -0.78 16.02
CA LYS A 61 2.66 0.40 16.73
C LYS A 61 1.29 0.85 16.20
N LYS A 62 1.16 0.97 14.89
CA LYS A 62 -0.08 1.37 14.23
C LYS A 62 -1.21 0.36 14.42
N THR A 63 -0.90 -0.92 14.34
CA THR A 63 -1.89 -1.99 14.58
C THR A 63 -2.38 -1.97 16.02
N LYS A 64 -1.47 -1.80 16.98
CA LYS A 64 -1.83 -1.67 18.41
C LYS A 64 -2.72 -0.45 18.63
N LYS A 65 -2.35 0.70 18.12
CA LYS A 65 -3.14 1.93 18.21
C LYS A 65 -4.53 1.76 17.57
N ALA A 66 -4.60 1.18 16.39
CA ALA A 66 -5.87 0.88 15.73
C ALA A 66 -6.78 0.00 16.58
N LYS A 67 -6.22 -0.97 17.31
CA LYS A 67 -6.99 -1.85 18.20
C LYS A 67 -7.64 -1.11 19.37
N GLU A 68 -7.00 -0.06 19.88
CA GLU A 68 -7.48 0.73 21.01
C GLU A 68 -8.55 1.77 20.62
N ILE A 69 -8.57 2.21 19.36
CA ILE A 69 -9.52 3.21 18.86
C ILE A 69 -10.88 2.56 18.58
N LYS A 70 -11.96 3.14 19.07
CA LYS A 70 -13.33 2.71 18.78
C LYS A 70 -13.81 3.29 17.45
N GLY A 71 -14.58 2.52 16.70
CA GLY A 71 -15.13 2.90 15.41
C GLY A 71 -14.41 2.22 14.24
N THR A 72 -14.63 2.70 13.03
CA THR A 72 -14.00 2.16 11.81
C THR A 72 -12.52 2.53 11.75
N ARG A 73 -11.67 1.57 11.48
CA ARG A 73 -10.23 1.76 11.28
C ARG A 73 -9.84 1.17 9.94
N PHE A 74 -8.96 1.85 9.23
CA PHE A 74 -8.43 1.42 7.94
C PHE A 74 -6.90 1.38 7.98
N LEU A 75 -6.34 0.21 7.72
CA LEU A 75 -4.91 -0.01 7.62
C LEU A 75 -4.58 -0.44 6.19
N HIS A 76 -3.81 0.37 5.49
CA HIS A 76 -3.30 0.07 4.16
C HIS A 76 -1.84 -0.36 4.27
N ILE A 77 -1.59 -1.65 4.07
CA ILE A 77 -0.28 -2.25 4.30
C ILE A 77 0.35 -2.63 2.97
N TYR A 78 1.53 -2.07 2.70
CA TYR A 78 2.32 -2.47 1.54
C TYR A 78 3.04 -3.80 1.83
N ALA A 79 2.81 -4.76 0.95
CA ALA A 79 3.51 -6.04 0.92
C ALA A 79 3.84 -6.38 -0.55
N PRO A 80 5.11 -6.54 -0.93
CA PRO A 80 5.47 -6.94 -2.28
C PRO A 80 4.93 -8.32 -2.63
N CYS A 81 4.57 -8.49 -3.90
CA CYS A 81 4.18 -9.77 -4.47
C CYS A 81 5.25 -10.22 -5.47
N PRO A 82 6.19 -11.10 -5.10
CA PRO A 82 7.26 -11.54 -6.00
C PRO A 82 6.74 -12.10 -7.33
N THR A 83 5.71 -12.92 -7.28
CA THR A 83 5.10 -13.50 -8.49
C THR A 83 4.44 -12.42 -9.37
N GLY A 84 3.70 -11.49 -8.77
CA GLY A 84 2.98 -10.45 -9.50
C GLY A 84 3.90 -9.40 -10.12
N TRP A 85 4.96 -9.04 -9.42
CA TRP A 85 5.92 -8.00 -9.84
C TRP A 85 7.19 -8.55 -10.50
N LYS A 86 7.33 -9.86 -10.60
CA LYS A 86 8.56 -10.56 -11.08
C LYS A 86 9.82 -10.15 -10.31
N SER A 87 9.67 -9.91 -9.02
CA SER A 87 10.80 -9.66 -8.12
C SER A 87 11.27 -10.95 -7.47
N ARG A 88 12.53 -11.00 -7.03
CA ARG A 88 13.05 -12.15 -6.31
C ARG A 88 12.48 -12.16 -4.88
N PRO A 89 12.09 -13.32 -4.32
CA PRO A 89 11.57 -13.40 -2.96
C PRO A 89 12.50 -12.82 -1.89
N GLU A 90 13.80 -13.02 -2.04
CA GLU A 90 14.83 -12.50 -1.12
C GLU A 90 14.92 -10.97 -1.10
N ASP A 91 14.45 -10.29 -2.13
CA ASP A 91 14.44 -8.82 -2.20
C ASP A 91 13.20 -8.19 -1.54
N THR A 92 12.26 -8.98 -1.03
CA THR A 92 10.96 -8.51 -0.52
C THR A 92 11.10 -7.41 0.54
N VAL A 93 11.95 -7.62 1.57
CA VAL A 93 12.16 -6.63 2.64
C VAL A 93 12.83 -5.36 2.10
N LYS A 94 13.81 -5.51 1.22
CA LYS A 94 14.51 -4.40 0.57
C LYS A 94 13.54 -3.55 -0.24
N LEU A 95 12.71 -4.18 -1.07
CA LEU A 95 11.69 -3.49 -1.87
C LEU A 95 10.67 -2.77 -0.99
N SER A 96 10.23 -3.41 0.11
CA SER A 96 9.30 -2.81 1.07
C SER A 96 9.86 -1.55 1.75
N ARG A 97 11.16 -1.45 1.91
CA ARG A 97 11.84 -0.24 2.41
C ARG A 97 12.00 0.81 1.32
N MET A 98 12.43 0.40 0.14
CA MET A 98 12.66 1.31 -0.98
C MET A 98 11.42 2.10 -1.39
N VAL A 99 10.24 1.49 -1.42
CA VAL A 99 9.00 2.18 -1.80
C VAL A 99 8.64 3.30 -0.81
N VAL A 100 8.97 3.12 0.46
CA VAL A 100 8.79 4.16 1.49
C VAL A 100 9.84 5.26 1.32
N GLN A 101 11.10 4.89 1.19
CA GLN A 101 12.22 5.84 1.04
C GLN A 101 12.10 6.72 -0.20
N ASN A 102 11.55 6.18 -1.28
CA ASN A 102 11.35 6.89 -2.55
C ASN A 102 10.00 7.62 -2.64
N GLY A 103 9.18 7.60 -1.58
CA GLY A 103 7.89 8.26 -1.55
C GLY A 103 6.81 7.64 -2.43
N ILE A 104 7.05 6.45 -3.00
CA ILE A 104 6.05 5.70 -3.80
C ILE A 104 4.91 5.22 -2.90
N PHE A 105 5.25 4.80 -1.68
CA PHE A 105 4.29 4.42 -0.66
C PHE A 105 4.69 5.04 0.68
N PRO A 106 4.34 6.31 0.93
CA PRO A 106 4.65 6.99 2.18
C PRO A 106 3.88 6.38 3.35
N ILE A 107 4.53 6.29 4.52
CA ILE A 107 3.90 5.79 5.75
C ILE A 107 3.54 6.96 6.66
N TYR A 108 2.27 7.02 7.07
CA TYR A 108 1.70 8.10 7.88
C TYR A 108 0.41 7.65 8.56
N GLU A 109 -0.16 8.53 9.38
CA GLU A 109 -1.45 8.33 10.04
C GLU A 109 -2.40 9.49 9.72
N ILE A 110 -3.70 9.21 9.74
CA ILE A 110 -4.77 10.20 9.67
C ILE A 110 -5.74 9.88 10.80
N GLU A 111 -6.04 10.88 11.62
CA GLU A 111 -7.04 10.77 12.67
C GLU A 111 -8.14 11.80 12.43
N TRP A 112 -9.39 11.35 12.37
CA TRP A 112 -10.56 12.22 12.13
C TRP A 112 -10.44 13.14 10.91
N GLY A 113 -9.66 12.75 9.92
CA GLY A 113 -9.39 13.52 8.71
C GLY A 113 -8.15 14.42 8.77
N GLU A 114 -7.43 14.47 9.90
CA GLU A 114 -6.17 15.21 10.06
C GLU A 114 -4.97 14.27 9.90
N LYS A 115 -4.04 14.65 9.00
CA LYS A 115 -2.86 13.85 8.66
C LYS A 115 -1.69 14.15 9.59
N TYR A 116 -1.01 13.11 10.04
CA TYR A 116 0.21 13.15 10.87
C TYR A 116 1.37 12.38 10.24
#